data_79b0e0eaf280969855ab9855b49dacb0
#
_entry.id   79b0e0eaf280969855ab9855b49dacb0
#
_cell.length_a   1.000
_cell.length_b   1.000
_cell.length_c   1.000
_cell.angle_alpha   90.00
_cell.angle_beta   90.00
_cell.angle_gamma   90.00
#
_symmetry.space_group_name_H-M   'P 1'
#
loop_
_entity.id
_entity.type
_entity.pdbx_description
1 polymer ?
#
loop_
_entity_poly.entity_id
_entity_poly.type
_entity_poly.pdbx_seq_one_letter_code
_entity_poly.pdbx_strand_id
1 'polypeptide(L)'
;MEKEKILGELSEKYGKICRTVAKNSLRNDEDAEEILNDSLLAFWNSAFSDFPENPGAWLCKTARNLALNRLEYLSAEKRGKGNAEIALSELEECIPSKNSVEEKIDEAVLLKSIEDFLRSEPKEKRNIFVRRYWYMFSVSEIAKTYGISESKVKSTLFRMRKELRKKLEKEELI
;
A
#
# COMPACT_ATOMS: atom_id res chain seq x y z
N MET A 1 -29.17 13.98 6.71
CA MET A 1 -28.72 14.77 7.91
C MET A 1 -27.68 14.05 8.74
N GLU A 2 -27.97 12.86 9.32
CA GLU A 2 -27.00 12.17 10.20
C GLU A 2 -25.77 11.64 9.46
N LYS A 3 -25.96 10.99 8.31
CA LYS A 3 -24.88 10.47 7.46
C LYS A 3 -23.96 11.57 6.92
N GLU A 4 -24.50 12.70 6.54
CA GLU A 4 -23.73 13.86 6.05
C GLU A 4 -22.84 14.44 7.14
N LYS A 5 -23.36 14.53 8.37
CA LYS A 5 -22.62 14.98 9.53
C LYS A 5 -21.44 14.05 9.82
N ILE A 6 -21.69 12.73 9.81
CA ILE A 6 -20.66 11.71 10.01
C ILE A 6 -19.56 11.82 8.94
N LEU A 7 -19.93 11.98 7.66
CA LEU A 7 -18.94 12.17 6.60
C LEU A 7 -18.12 13.45 6.77
N GLY A 8 -18.75 14.55 7.19
CA GLY A 8 -18.06 15.79 7.50
C GLY A 8 -16.99 15.59 8.59
N GLU A 9 -17.37 14.94 9.70
CA GLU A 9 -16.47 14.62 10.80
C GLU A 9 -15.32 13.69 10.38
N LEU A 10 -15.62 12.69 9.53
CA LEU A 10 -14.60 11.78 9.00
C LEU A 10 -13.64 12.50 8.05
N SER A 11 -14.16 13.38 7.19
CA SER A 11 -13.35 14.18 6.28
C SER A 11 -12.43 15.14 7.05
N GLU A 12 -12.93 15.81 8.08
CA GLU A 12 -12.14 16.71 8.92
C GLU A 12 -11.04 15.95 9.67
N LYS A 13 -11.39 14.81 10.28
CA LYS A 13 -10.47 14.04 11.11
C LYS A 13 -9.43 13.25 10.30
N TYR A 14 -9.82 12.65 9.19
CA TYR A 14 -8.98 11.72 8.44
C TYR A 14 -8.62 12.18 7.03
N GLY A 15 -9.27 13.22 6.51
CA GLY A 15 -9.08 13.70 5.13
C GLY A 15 -7.64 14.08 4.83
N LYS A 16 -6.94 14.73 5.78
CA LYS A 16 -5.52 15.08 5.62
C LYS A 16 -4.62 13.85 5.44
N ILE A 17 -4.88 12.79 6.19
CA ILE A 17 -4.11 11.54 6.12
C ILE A 17 -4.42 10.83 4.80
N CYS A 18 -5.69 10.69 4.43
CA CYS A 18 -6.10 10.06 3.18
C CYS A 18 -5.52 10.79 1.96
N ARG A 19 -5.55 12.12 1.96
CA ARG A 19 -4.95 12.97 0.93
C ARG A 19 -3.43 12.78 0.85
N THR A 20 -2.76 12.70 1.98
CA THR A 20 -1.32 12.42 2.03
C THR A 20 -0.99 11.05 1.46
N VAL A 21 -1.79 10.02 1.78
CA VAL A 21 -1.63 8.66 1.22
C VAL A 21 -1.80 8.67 -0.30
N ALA A 22 -2.83 9.33 -0.81
CA ALA A 22 -3.08 9.46 -2.25
C ALA A 22 -1.98 10.26 -2.96
N LYS A 23 -1.60 11.41 -2.40
CA LYS A 23 -0.54 12.27 -2.96
C LYS A 23 0.82 11.57 -3.03
N ASN A 24 1.16 10.76 -2.04
CA ASN A 24 2.40 9.97 -2.04
C ASN A 24 2.44 8.96 -3.20
N SER A 25 1.29 8.48 -3.66
CA SER A 25 1.18 7.56 -4.80
C SER A 25 1.13 8.30 -6.12
N LEU A 26 0.27 9.32 -6.24
CA LEU A 26 -0.06 9.98 -7.50
C LEU A 26 0.81 11.20 -7.80
N ARG A 27 1.43 11.81 -6.77
CA ARG A 27 2.27 13.02 -6.87
C ARG A 27 1.56 14.25 -7.45
N ASN A 28 0.24 14.26 -7.42
CA ASN A 28 -0.62 15.33 -7.88
C ASN A 28 -1.62 15.66 -6.77
N ASP A 29 -1.79 16.92 -6.45
CA ASP A 29 -2.70 17.38 -5.40
C ASP A 29 -4.16 17.27 -5.84
N GLU A 30 -4.46 17.53 -7.11
CA GLU A 30 -5.82 17.44 -7.67
C GLU A 30 -6.31 16.00 -7.67
N ASP A 31 -5.49 15.07 -8.18
CA ASP A 31 -5.80 13.63 -8.13
C ASP A 31 -5.94 13.13 -6.67
N ALA A 32 -5.14 13.65 -5.74
CA ALA A 32 -5.24 13.27 -4.34
C ALA A 32 -6.53 13.75 -3.67
N GLU A 33 -7.05 14.93 -4.07
CA GLU A 33 -8.34 15.43 -3.62
C GLU A 33 -9.50 14.60 -4.21
N GLU A 34 -9.42 14.25 -5.49
CA GLU A 34 -10.39 13.36 -6.15
C GLU A 34 -10.47 12.01 -5.43
N ILE A 35 -9.33 11.39 -5.11
CA ILE A 35 -9.27 10.13 -4.37
C ILE A 35 -9.88 10.25 -2.97
N LEU A 36 -9.68 11.37 -2.28
CA LEU A 36 -10.34 11.61 -0.99
C LEU A 36 -11.86 11.62 -1.15
N ASN A 37 -12.38 12.36 -2.12
CA ASN A 37 -13.81 12.46 -2.40
C ASN A 37 -14.39 11.10 -2.80
N ASP A 38 -13.71 10.34 -3.65
CA ASP A 38 -14.12 8.98 -4.03
C ASP A 38 -14.11 8.02 -2.84
N SER A 39 -13.15 8.16 -1.91
CA SER A 39 -13.10 7.35 -0.70
C SER A 39 -14.27 7.66 0.25
N LEU A 40 -14.65 8.92 0.38
CA LEU A 40 -15.82 9.34 1.15
C LEU A 40 -17.12 8.86 0.49
N LEU A 41 -17.22 8.91 -0.83
CA LEU A 41 -18.34 8.37 -1.59
C LEU A 41 -18.47 6.85 -1.45
N ALA A 42 -17.34 6.13 -1.50
CA ALA A 42 -17.32 4.70 -1.27
C ALA A 42 -17.76 4.36 0.16
N PHE A 43 -17.37 5.17 1.15
CA PHE A 43 -17.84 5.02 2.52
C PHE A 43 -19.36 5.24 2.63
N TRP A 44 -19.87 6.27 1.97
CA TRP A 44 -21.31 6.54 1.90
C TRP A 44 -22.10 5.36 1.35
N ASN A 45 -21.62 4.75 0.29
CA ASN A 45 -22.32 3.70 -0.42
C ASN A 45 -22.26 2.32 0.25
N SER A 46 -21.19 2.01 0.97
CA SER A 46 -20.95 0.66 1.48
C SER A 46 -20.85 0.56 3.00
N ALA A 47 -20.22 1.51 3.66
CA ALA A 47 -19.84 1.36 5.05
C ALA A 47 -20.94 1.76 6.07
N PHE A 48 -22.02 2.41 5.63
CA PHE A 48 -23.12 2.75 6.54
C PHE A 48 -24.04 1.57 6.86
N SER A 49 -24.04 0.53 6.04
CA SER A 49 -24.80 -0.70 6.30
C SER A 49 -24.07 -1.64 7.27
N ASP A 50 -22.73 -1.58 7.27
CA ASP A 50 -21.86 -2.32 8.17
C ASP A 50 -20.74 -1.37 8.63
N PHE A 51 -21.04 -0.58 9.65
CA PHE A 51 -20.16 0.53 10.07
C PHE A 51 -18.87 -0.03 10.64
N PRO A 52 -17.70 0.30 10.04
CA PRO A 52 -16.43 -0.29 10.45
C PRO A 52 -16.01 0.18 11.86
N GLU A 53 -15.45 -0.72 12.66
CA GLU A 53 -14.89 -0.42 13.98
C GLU A 53 -13.86 0.71 13.94
N ASN A 54 -13.09 0.78 12.85
CA ASN A 54 -12.12 1.84 12.60
C ASN A 54 -12.35 2.53 11.25
N PRO A 55 -13.23 3.55 11.22
CA PRO A 55 -13.56 4.26 9.98
C PRO A 55 -12.36 4.95 9.33
N GLY A 56 -11.41 5.44 10.14
CA GLY A 56 -10.19 6.06 9.64
C GLY A 56 -9.28 5.08 8.90
N ALA A 57 -9.09 3.89 9.45
CA ALA A 57 -8.32 2.83 8.79
C ALA A 57 -9.00 2.37 7.49
N TRP A 58 -10.34 2.23 7.50
CA TRP A 58 -11.12 1.90 6.32
C TRP A 58 -10.95 2.94 5.22
N LEU A 59 -11.10 4.23 5.54
CA LEU A 59 -10.91 5.33 4.59
C LEU A 59 -9.49 5.37 4.02
N CYS A 60 -8.47 5.24 4.86
CA CYS A 60 -7.08 5.23 4.40
C CYS A 60 -6.78 4.02 3.49
N LYS A 61 -7.32 2.83 3.80
CA LYS A 61 -7.22 1.64 2.95
C LYS A 61 -7.89 1.87 1.60
N THR A 62 -9.09 2.44 1.60
CA THR A 62 -9.84 2.74 0.38
C THR A 62 -9.13 3.79 -0.47
N ALA A 63 -8.72 4.90 0.13
CA ALA A 63 -7.96 5.95 -0.57
C ALA A 63 -6.67 5.41 -1.20
N ARG A 64 -5.97 4.52 -0.50
CA ARG A 64 -4.79 3.87 -1.03
C ARG A 64 -5.09 2.96 -2.21
N ASN A 65 -6.12 2.12 -2.12
CA ASN A 65 -6.50 1.22 -3.21
C ASN A 65 -6.91 2.00 -4.46
N LEU A 66 -7.71 3.06 -4.29
CA LEU A 66 -8.11 3.94 -5.40
C LEU A 66 -6.90 4.65 -6.01
N ALA A 67 -5.97 5.14 -5.20
CA ALA A 67 -4.74 5.76 -5.68
C ALA A 67 -3.84 4.79 -6.45
N LEU A 68 -3.75 3.53 -6.03
CA LEU A 68 -3.01 2.49 -6.75
C LEU A 68 -3.67 2.15 -8.08
N ASN A 69 -4.99 1.98 -8.11
CA ASN A 69 -5.73 1.74 -9.36
C ASN A 69 -5.55 2.91 -10.35
N ARG A 70 -5.60 4.15 -9.85
CA ARG A 70 -5.36 5.34 -10.67
C ARG A 70 -3.92 5.38 -11.20
N LEU A 71 -2.95 5.03 -10.35
CA LEU A 71 -1.55 4.95 -10.75
C LEU A 71 -1.33 3.88 -11.83
N GLU A 72 -1.95 2.72 -11.71
CA GLU A 72 -1.91 1.65 -12.72
C GLU A 72 -2.50 2.14 -14.03
N TYR A 73 -3.66 2.79 -14.01
CA TYR A 73 -4.28 3.38 -15.18
C TYR A 73 -3.35 4.40 -15.87
N LEU A 74 -2.80 5.35 -15.11
CA LEU A 74 -1.88 6.38 -15.64
C LEU A 74 -0.55 5.78 -16.11
N SER A 75 -0.10 4.69 -15.50
CA SER A 75 1.12 3.97 -15.90
C SER A 75 0.92 3.13 -17.14
N ALA A 76 -0.26 2.53 -17.32
CA ALA A 76 -0.65 1.82 -18.53
C ALA A 76 -0.72 2.76 -19.74
N GLU A 77 -1.18 3.98 -19.53
CA GLU A 77 -1.27 5.01 -20.56
C GLU A 77 0.11 5.56 -21.00
N LYS A 78 1.07 5.69 -20.09
CA LYS A 78 2.38 6.31 -20.36
C LYS A 78 3.51 5.35 -20.74
N ARG A 79 3.53 4.09 -20.35
CA ARG A 79 4.67 3.17 -20.51
C ARG A 79 4.33 1.67 -20.55
N GLY A 80 3.14 1.22 -20.91
CA GLY A 80 2.83 -0.22 -20.89
C GLY A 80 3.32 -0.93 -19.62
N LYS A 81 2.44 -1.30 -18.73
CA LYS A 81 2.53 -2.33 -17.66
C LYS A 81 3.86 -2.57 -16.88
N GLY A 82 4.77 -1.58 -16.65
CA GLY A 82 6.11 -1.98 -16.22
C GLY A 82 6.38 -2.06 -14.70
N ASN A 83 6.09 -1.03 -13.91
CA ASN A 83 6.62 -0.95 -12.54
C ASN A 83 5.81 -1.71 -11.50
N ALA A 84 4.49 -1.74 -11.63
CA ALA A 84 3.62 -2.48 -10.69
C ALA A 84 3.75 -3.99 -10.90
N GLU A 85 3.78 -4.46 -12.14
CA GLU A 85 4.00 -5.88 -12.48
C GLU A 85 5.36 -6.36 -11.99
N ILE A 86 6.42 -5.56 -12.20
CA ILE A 86 7.76 -5.92 -11.71
C ILE A 86 7.78 -5.95 -10.18
N ALA A 87 7.17 -4.98 -9.49
CA ALA A 87 7.13 -4.96 -8.03
C ALA A 87 6.32 -6.13 -7.46
N LEU A 88 5.20 -6.47 -8.07
CA LEU A 88 4.40 -7.63 -7.68
C LEU A 88 5.16 -8.94 -7.92
N SER A 89 5.78 -9.12 -9.11
CA SER A 89 6.61 -10.28 -9.40
C SER A 89 7.78 -10.43 -8.43
N GLU A 90 8.42 -9.32 -8.05
CA GLU A 90 9.46 -9.34 -7.01
C GLU A 90 8.92 -9.80 -5.63
N LEU A 91 7.68 -9.43 -5.27
CA LEU A 91 7.05 -9.87 -4.02
C LEU A 91 6.58 -11.32 -4.06
N GLU A 92 6.09 -11.81 -5.19
CA GLU A 92 5.67 -13.20 -5.38
C GLU A 92 6.81 -14.18 -5.13
N GLU A 93 8.06 -13.76 -5.33
CA GLU A 93 9.23 -14.56 -4.95
C GLU A 93 9.33 -14.84 -3.45
N CYS A 94 8.75 -13.97 -2.60
CA CYS A 94 8.82 -14.11 -1.14
C CYS A 94 7.47 -14.38 -0.48
N ILE A 95 6.37 -14.06 -1.14
CA ILE A 95 5.00 -14.31 -0.68
C ILE A 95 4.26 -14.96 -1.85
N PRO A 96 4.26 -16.29 -1.96
CA PRO A 96 3.59 -16.98 -3.06
C PRO A 96 2.11 -16.63 -3.10
N SER A 97 1.61 -16.31 -4.29
CA SER A 97 0.18 -16.10 -4.49
C SER A 97 -0.54 -17.43 -4.28
N LYS A 98 -1.52 -17.45 -3.38
CA LYS A 98 -2.31 -18.66 -3.12
C LYS A 98 -3.24 -18.97 -4.29
N ASN A 99 -2.88 -19.98 -5.07
CA ASN A 99 -3.79 -20.64 -6.01
C ASN A 99 -4.38 -21.94 -5.46
N SER A 100 -4.21 -22.27 -4.18
CA SER A 100 -4.82 -23.46 -3.59
C SER A 100 -5.88 -23.10 -2.54
N VAL A 101 -7.07 -23.66 -2.76
CA VAL A 101 -8.31 -23.42 -1.99
C VAL A 101 -8.25 -24.01 -0.56
N GLU A 102 -7.17 -24.66 -0.17
CA GLU A 102 -7.16 -25.55 1.02
C GLU A 102 -6.43 -25.03 2.26
N GLU A 103 -5.68 -23.92 2.20
CA GLU A 103 -5.08 -23.32 3.40
C GLU A 103 -5.46 -21.85 3.52
N LYS A 104 -6.52 -21.58 4.26
CA LYS A 104 -6.84 -20.24 4.75
C LYS A 104 -5.84 -19.87 5.85
N ILE A 105 -4.64 -19.45 5.47
CA ILE A 105 -3.84 -18.63 6.38
C ILE A 105 -4.70 -17.42 6.71
N ASP A 106 -4.87 -17.16 7.98
CA ASP A 106 -5.55 -15.98 8.44
C ASP A 106 -4.79 -14.76 7.89
N GLU A 107 -5.39 -14.06 6.93
CA GLU A 107 -4.80 -12.88 6.28
C GLU A 107 -4.34 -11.85 7.33
N ALA A 108 -5.03 -11.78 8.45
CA ALA A 108 -4.70 -10.91 9.56
C ALA A 108 -3.38 -11.32 10.23
N VAL A 109 -3.12 -12.62 10.36
CA VAL A 109 -1.86 -13.14 10.93
C VAL A 109 -0.69 -12.85 9.98
N LEU A 110 -0.87 -13.08 8.69
CA LEU A 110 0.14 -12.77 7.68
C LEU A 110 0.47 -11.27 7.66
N LEU A 111 -0.55 -10.41 7.63
CA LEU A 111 -0.37 -8.96 7.65
C LEU A 111 0.36 -8.49 8.91
N LYS A 112 -0.01 -9.04 10.07
CA LYS A 112 0.65 -8.73 11.34
C LYS A 112 2.13 -9.12 11.31
N SER A 113 2.46 -10.31 10.80
CA SER A 113 3.85 -10.76 10.67
C SER A 113 4.67 -9.84 9.77
N ILE A 114 4.11 -9.40 8.64
CA ILE A 114 4.76 -8.44 7.73
C ILE A 114 4.96 -7.08 8.44
N GLU A 115 3.97 -6.59 9.16
CA GLU A 115 4.09 -5.34 9.93
C GLU A 115 5.19 -5.42 10.99
N ASP A 116 5.24 -6.51 11.75
CA ASP A 116 6.24 -6.73 12.79
C ASP A 116 7.65 -6.82 12.19
N PHE A 117 7.79 -7.48 11.04
CA PHE A 117 9.04 -7.48 10.28
C PHE A 117 9.46 -6.05 9.90
N LEU A 118 8.55 -5.28 9.30
CA LEU A 118 8.86 -3.92 8.87
C LEU A 118 9.19 -3.00 10.06
N ARG A 119 8.55 -3.20 11.21
CA ARG A 119 8.86 -2.44 12.44
C ARG A 119 10.23 -2.76 13.01
N SER A 120 10.71 -4.00 12.86
CA SER A 120 12.03 -4.42 13.32
C SER A 120 13.17 -3.89 12.46
N GLU A 121 12.87 -3.51 11.20
CA GLU A 121 13.89 -3.00 10.27
C GLU A 121 14.24 -1.52 10.52
N PRO A 122 15.51 -1.12 10.27
CA PRO A 122 15.92 0.27 10.31
C PRO A 122 15.04 1.16 9.43
N LYS A 123 14.74 2.38 9.90
CA LYS A 123 13.80 3.33 9.25
C LYS A 123 14.10 3.52 7.76
N GLU A 124 15.37 3.62 7.38
CA GLU A 124 15.77 3.81 5.98
C GLU A 124 15.38 2.62 5.11
N LYS A 125 15.72 1.40 5.52
CA LYS A 125 15.37 0.17 4.80
C LYS A 125 13.85 -0.03 4.71
N ARG A 126 13.16 0.14 5.83
CA ARG A 126 11.69 0.08 5.89
C ARG A 126 11.05 1.05 4.89
N ASN A 127 11.51 2.30 4.86
CA ASN A 127 10.99 3.30 3.94
C ASN A 127 11.27 2.96 2.46
N ILE A 128 12.43 2.39 2.14
CA ILE A 128 12.76 1.91 0.79
C ILE A 128 11.80 0.79 0.39
N PHE A 129 11.56 -0.17 1.26
CA PHE A 129 10.65 -1.30 1.03
C PHE A 129 9.20 -0.82 0.82
N VAL A 130 8.69 0.02 1.73
CA VAL A 130 7.34 0.58 1.63
C VAL A 130 7.16 1.42 0.36
N ARG A 131 8.16 2.23 -0.04
CA ARG A 131 8.10 2.99 -1.29
C ARG A 131 8.03 2.08 -2.52
N ARG A 132 8.77 0.98 -2.52
CA ARG A 132 8.78 0.04 -3.65
C ARG A 132 7.46 -0.70 -3.78
N TYR A 133 6.99 -1.34 -2.71
CA TYR A 133 5.89 -2.30 -2.76
C TYR A 133 4.53 -1.72 -2.36
N TRP A 134 4.53 -0.62 -1.64
CA TRP A 134 3.30 0.05 -1.21
C TRP A 134 2.94 1.23 -2.08
N TYR A 135 3.95 1.98 -2.49
CA TYR A 135 3.77 3.19 -3.30
C TYR A 135 4.21 3.01 -4.76
N MET A 136 4.63 1.80 -5.15
CA MET A 136 5.02 1.42 -6.51
C MET A 136 6.09 2.32 -7.14
N PHE A 137 6.99 2.88 -6.34
CA PHE A 137 8.10 3.67 -6.84
C PHE A 137 9.09 2.79 -7.60
N SER A 138 9.62 3.29 -8.71
CA SER A 138 10.72 2.63 -9.40
C SER A 138 12.00 2.68 -8.57
N VAL A 139 12.90 1.74 -8.81
CA VAL A 139 14.22 1.72 -8.17
C VAL A 139 14.97 3.04 -8.39
N SER A 140 14.88 3.60 -9.60
CA SER A 140 15.50 4.88 -9.97
C SER A 140 14.95 6.05 -9.15
N GLU A 141 13.63 6.11 -8.94
CA GLU A 141 12.98 7.15 -8.14
C GLU A 141 13.37 7.06 -6.67
N ILE A 142 13.44 5.83 -6.12
CA ILE A 142 13.89 5.61 -4.75
C ILE A 142 15.36 6.04 -4.61
N ALA A 143 16.22 5.64 -5.54
CA ALA A 143 17.63 6.01 -5.55
C ALA A 143 17.82 7.54 -5.53
N LYS A 144 17.09 8.26 -6.39
CA LYS A 144 17.09 9.73 -6.43
C LYS A 144 16.59 10.35 -5.12
N THR A 145 15.52 9.81 -4.54
CA THR A 145 14.92 10.33 -3.30
C THR A 145 15.87 10.24 -2.11
N TYR A 146 16.67 9.18 -2.04
CA TYR A 146 17.59 8.94 -0.92
C TYR A 146 19.05 9.31 -1.23
N GLY A 147 19.35 9.77 -2.44
CA GLY A 147 20.73 10.10 -2.84
C GLY A 147 21.67 8.88 -2.83
N ILE A 148 21.15 7.69 -3.15
CA ILE A 148 21.92 6.43 -3.19
C ILE A 148 21.87 5.80 -4.59
N SER A 149 22.77 4.87 -4.87
CA SER A 149 22.79 4.17 -6.16
C SER A 149 21.60 3.21 -6.30
N GLU A 150 21.15 2.99 -7.53
CA GLU A 150 20.13 1.98 -7.83
C GLU A 150 20.55 0.57 -7.41
N SER A 151 21.84 0.27 -7.52
CA SER A 151 22.41 -1.01 -7.06
C SER A 151 22.22 -1.19 -5.56
N LYS A 152 22.42 -0.12 -4.76
CA LYS A 152 22.16 -0.15 -3.31
C LYS A 152 20.68 -0.36 -3.01
N VAL A 153 19.78 0.28 -3.74
CA VAL A 153 18.33 0.06 -3.59
C VAL A 153 17.98 -1.39 -3.89
N LYS A 154 18.40 -1.92 -5.05
CA LYS A 154 18.15 -3.32 -5.46
C LYS A 154 18.67 -4.32 -4.42
N SER A 155 19.91 -4.15 -3.96
CA SER A 155 20.49 -5.05 -2.95
C SER A 155 19.77 -4.98 -1.60
N THR A 156 19.32 -3.79 -1.18
CA THR A 156 18.54 -3.61 0.03
C THR A 156 17.18 -4.34 -0.07
N LEU A 157 16.45 -4.11 -1.15
CA LEU A 157 15.16 -4.76 -1.40
C LEU A 157 15.29 -6.29 -1.47
N PHE A 158 16.31 -6.79 -2.17
CA PHE A 158 16.59 -8.24 -2.27
C PHE A 158 16.83 -8.87 -0.89
N ARG A 159 17.68 -8.24 -0.05
CA ARG A 159 17.95 -8.74 1.31
C ARG A 159 16.69 -8.72 2.16
N MET A 160 15.93 -7.63 2.14
CA MET A 160 14.68 -7.54 2.90
C MET A 160 13.65 -8.59 2.48
N ARG A 161 13.47 -8.84 1.18
CA ARG A 161 12.59 -9.93 0.71
C ARG A 161 13.04 -11.29 1.23
N LYS A 162 14.35 -11.57 1.16
CA LYS A 162 14.91 -12.83 1.66
C LYS A 162 14.73 -13.00 3.17
N GLU A 163 14.88 -11.91 3.94
CA GLU A 163 14.69 -11.93 5.39
C GLU A 163 13.20 -12.07 5.76
N LEU A 164 12.32 -11.37 5.05
CA LEU A 164 10.87 -11.53 5.20
C LEU A 164 10.43 -12.96 4.90
N ARG A 165 10.87 -13.53 3.78
CA ARG A 165 10.56 -14.91 3.43
C ARG A 165 10.98 -15.91 4.53
N LYS A 166 12.20 -15.82 5.03
CA LYS A 166 12.69 -16.65 6.13
C LYS A 166 11.84 -16.51 7.40
N LYS A 167 11.36 -15.31 7.70
CA LYS A 167 10.48 -15.08 8.85
C LYS A 167 9.13 -15.77 8.65
N LEU A 168 8.53 -15.61 7.47
CA LEU A 168 7.23 -16.22 7.15
C LEU A 168 7.32 -17.75 7.10
N GLU A 169 8.40 -18.33 6.55
CA GLU A 169 8.68 -19.77 6.57
C GLU A 169 8.82 -20.28 8.02
N LYS A 170 9.53 -19.55 8.89
CA LYS A 170 9.69 -19.91 10.30
C LYS A 170 8.39 -19.85 11.10
N GLU A 171 7.48 -18.98 10.70
CA GLU A 171 6.16 -18.84 11.30
C GLU A 171 5.09 -19.74 10.65
N GLU A 172 5.51 -20.62 9.72
CA GLU A 172 4.64 -21.54 8.97
C GLU A 172 3.51 -20.82 8.23
N LEU A 173 3.78 -19.61 7.76
CA LEU A 173 2.82 -18.77 7.03
C LEU A 173 2.95 -18.88 5.50
N ILE A 174 4.00 -19.53 5.01
CA ILE A 174 4.23 -19.84 3.58
C ILE A 174 5.01 -21.15 3.45
#